data_a54386f5433423505958254dc1cc30ce
#
_entry.id   a54386f5433423505958254dc1cc30ce
#
_cell.length_a   1.000
_cell.length_b   1.000
_cell.length_c   1.000
_cell.angle_alpha   90.00
_cell.angle_beta   90.00
_cell.angle_gamma   90.00
#
_symmetry.space_group_name_H-M   'P 1'
#
loop_
_entity.id
_entity.type
_entity.pdbx_description
1 polymer ?
#
loop_
_entity_poly.entity_id
_entity_poly.type
_entity_poly.pdbx_seq_one_letter_code
_entity_poly.pdbx_strand_id
1 'polypeptide(L)'
;SGISGRVTFGYLKNCRISSFDQDYELDEKYNSAEVTARIDVRSGEGKRVRLSVIDAGGSVVSSAETDAVSGVNEISLSVEKPRLWWPVRQGEQYLYTLKAELLDDSGVIDECSKMTGFRRVKLVMNDGGWDAPAPATQATFPFTLEVNGRRIFAKGSNFVSADIFYSLIDTNRYRSLIGLALECNMNIFRMWGGSPVNKDEFFELCDKLGMMVWQEFPLSCNNYPDKKHYLDTLRTESTSIVKRLKNHPSVVMWCGGNELFNSWSGMTNQSHALRLLDEVTFENDKNTPFIMTSPLYCVGHGPYVNIVDDRTGKEALTLFEESPRTAYTEFGCPGPAPFDYISQYIDEKDMNDFFALQDLPDGGAVSEGLQNLDEKYNSPWFIHHAIKAHYPRDTWFRVNEIYAYFYKTDSLEECCDLGSTIQGACYKAMFEAARRKWPKTSMAINWCFNEPWPCFANNSLICYPNVLRLAYFDVKMALRDRMLSVKFGRLRFAAGETANVELYALNDLATPLAGSDYKVYIDLDDEIETRIEICSGSFGEIPASSSVKIGDVSFTVPGVSDSLSVLFTPKTFNLVVKCENSDLSSTYTLFIKN
;
A
#
# COMPACT_ATOMS: atom_id res chain seq x y z
N SER A 1 18.21 -5.89 20.03
CA SER A 1 17.13 -6.80 20.44
C SER A 1 16.80 -6.56 21.91
N GLY A 2 15.54 -6.69 22.31
CA GLY A 2 15.07 -6.50 23.67
C GLY A 2 13.55 -6.48 23.71
N ILE A 3 12.97 -6.24 24.89
CA ILE A 3 11.53 -6.11 25.08
C ILE A 3 11.13 -4.73 24.55
N SER A 4 10.40 -4.69 23.45
CA SER A 4 9.92 -3.46 22.79
C SER A 4 8.46 -3.14 23.06
N GLY A 5 7.74 -4.11 23.65
CA GLY A 5 6.34 -3.95 24.02
C GLY A 5 6.15 -3.46 25.47
N ARG A 6 4.88 -3.20 25.82
CA ARG A 6 4.50 -2.84 27.17
C ARG A 6 4.75 -4.00 28.14
N VAL A 7 5.39 -3.71 29.26
CA VAL A 7 5.54 -4.66 30.37
C VAL A 7 4.60 -4.24 31.49
N THR A 8 3.76 -5.16 31.94
CA THR A 8 2.79 -4.92 33.00
C THR A 8 3.07 -5.84 34.18
N PHE A 9 3.14 -5.30 35.35
CA PHE A 9 3.21 -6.03 36.62
C PHE A 9 1.89 -5.86 37.35
N GLY A 10 1.40 -6.94 37.92
CA GLY A 10 0.16 -6.91 38.69
C GLY A 10 -0.01 -8.12 39.60
N TYR A 11 -0.88 -8.01 40.58
CA TYR A 11 -1.32 -9.13 41.39
C TYR A 11 -2.46 -9.86 40.66
N LEU A 12 -2.27 -11.14 40.34
CA LEU A 12 -3.29 -11.96 39.72
C LEU A 12 -4.25 -12.48 40.80
N LYS A 13 -5.54 -12.22 40.63
CA LYS A 13 -6.59 -12.84 41.42
C LYS A 13 -6.58 -14.34 41.20
N ASN A 14 -6.90 -15.14 42.23
CA ASN A 14 -7.02 -16.60 42.07
C ASN A 14 -8.11 -16.96 41.07
N CYS A 15 -9.25 -16.29 41.14
CA CYS A 15 -10.37 -16.41 40.23
C CYS A 15 -10.30 -15.27 39.19
N ARG A 16 -10.11 -15.60 37.92
CA ARG A 16 -9.95 -14.61 36.84
C ARG A 16 -10.18 -15.20 35.46
N ILE A 17 -10.38 -14.32 34.50
CA ILE A 17 -10.29 -14.64 33.06
C ILE A 17 -8.80 -14.68 32.68
N SER A 18 -8.33 -15.82 32.17
CA SER A 18 -6.95 -16.03 31.76
C SER A 18 -6.73 -15.66 30.29
N SER A 19 -7.72 -15.93 29.43
CA SER A 19 -7.73 -15.53 28.02
C SER A 19 -9.15 -15.39 27.49
N PHE A 20 -9.30 -14.60 26.46
CA PHE A 20 -10.56 -14.37 25.75
C PHE A 20 -10.29 -14.38 24.25
N ASP A 21 -10.87 -15.35 23.55
CA ASP A 21 -10.85 -15.47 22.10
C ASP A 21 -12.27 -15.49 21.54
N GLN A 22 -12.44 -15.05 20.29
CA GLN A 22 -13.76 -14.96 19.67
C GLN A 22 -13.69 -15.23 18.17
N ASP A 23 -14.79 -15.76 17.63
CA ASP A 23 -15.08 -15.91 16.22
C ASP A 23 -16.49 -15.42 15.94
N TYR A 24 -16.81 -15.15 14.68
CA TYR A 24 -18.18 -14.87 14.27
C TYR A 24 -18.45 -15.42 12.87
N GLU A 25 -19.71 -15.68 12.59
CA GLU A 25 -20.22 -16.01 11.26
C GLU A 25 -21.38 -15.08 10.91
N LEU A 26 -21.31 -14.47 9.71
CA LEU A 26 -22.42 -13.70 9.14
C LEU A 26 -23.30 -14.58 8.26
N ASP A 27 -24.62 -14.49 8.39
CA ASP A 27 -25.53 -15.12 7.43
C ASP A 27 -25.32 -14.54 6.02
N GLU A 28 -25.77 -15.26 4.99
CA GLU A 28 -25.52 -14.86 3.60
C GLU A 28 -26.08 -13.48 3.24
N LYS A 29 -27.15 -13.07 3.90
CA LYS A 29 -27.85 -11.80 3.67
C LYS A 29 -27.49 -10.70 4.67
N TYR A 30 -26.52 -10.97 5.57
CA TYR A 30 -26.09 -10.05 6.63
C TYR A 30 -27.22 -9.66 7.62
N ASN A 31 -28.20 -10.55 7.83
CA ASN A 31 -29.28 -10.31 8.80
C ASN A 31 -28.92 -10.69 10.22
N SER A 32 -27.94 -11.60 10.39
CA SER A 32 -27.44 -12.00 11.72
C SER A 32 -25.94 -12.21 11.72
N ALA A 33 -25.33 -12.04 12.88
CA ALA A 33 -23.97 -12.46 13.19
C ALA A 33 -24.00 -13.39 14.40
N GLU A 34 -23.62 -14.66 14.20
CA GLU A 34 -23.43 -15.63 15.27
C GLU A 34 -22.02 -15.44 15.83
N VAL A 35 -21.93 -15.04 17.10
CA VAL A 35 -20.67 -14.80 17.81
C VAL A 35 -20.42 -15.94 18.77
N THR A 36 -19.25 -16.57 18.67
CA THR A 36 -18.77 -17.61 19.60
C THR A 36 -17.52 -17.13 20.31
N ALA A 37 -17.57 -17.08 21.64
CA ALA A 37 -16.44 -16.72 22.49
C ALA A 37 -15.92 -17.91 23.27
N ARG A 38 -14.59 -18.03 23.36
CA ARG A 38 -13.89 -18.98 24.22
C ARG A 38 -13.18 -18.20 25.32
N ILE A 39 -13.68 -18.36 26.53
CA ILE A 39 -13.24 -17.62 27.71
C ILE A 39 -12.57 -18.62 28.66
N ASP A 40 -11.26 -18.55 28.81
CA ASP A 40 -10.51 -19.40 29.72
C ASP A 40 -10.54 -18.79 31.14
N VAL A 41 -11.13 -19.52 32.07
CA VAL A 41 -11.34 -19.09 33.46
C VAL A 41 -10.48 -19.94 34.40
N ARG A 42 -9.77 -19.27 35.28
CA ARG A 42 -9.09 -19.93 36.40
C ARG A 42 -9.98 -19.89 37.63
N SER A 43 -10.24 -21.07 38.26
CA SER A 43 -11.08 -21.23 39.47
C SER A 43 -12.51 -20.71 39.26
N GLY A 44 -13.19 -21.29 38.23
CA GLY A 44 -14.53 -20.84 37.83
C GLY A 44 -15.70 -21.43 38.61
N GLU A 45 -15.48 -22.47 39.40
CA GLU A 45 -16.55 -23.20 40.09
C GLU A 45 -17.40 -22.28 40.99
N GLY A 46 -18.73 -22.41 40.85
CA GLY A 46 -19.70 -21.57 41.58
C GLY A 46 -19.72 -20.12 41.11
N LYS A 47 -19.19 -19.84 39.91
CA LYS A 47 -19.20 -18.54 39.23
C LYS A 47 -20.04 -18.63 37.96
N ARG A 48 -20.26 -17.48 37.31
CA ARG A 48 -20.90 -17.38 35.99
C ARG A 48 -20.05 -16.57 35.07
N VAL A 49 -20.09 -16.92 33.78
CA VAL A 49 -19.44 -16.15 32.72
C VAL A 49 -20.53 -15.53 31.87
N ARG A 50 -20.43 -14.22 31.64
CA ARG A 50 -21.30 -13.49 30.73
C ARG A 50 -20.52 -12.93 29.56
N LEU A 51 -21.04 -13.13 28.36
CA LEU A 51 -20.60 -12.48 27.15
C LEU A 51 -21.64 -11.43 26.75
N SER A 52 -21.20 -10.21 26.47
CA SER A 52 -22.05 -9.13 25.96
C SER A 52 -21.45 -8.51 24.70
N VAL A 53 -22.31 -8.21 23.72
CA VAL A 53 -21.98 -7.37 22.56
C VAL A 53 -22.56 -5.99 22.81
N ILE A 54 -21.69 -4.99 22.79
CA ILE A 54 -22.03 -3.59 23.11
C ILE A 54 -21.81 -2.76 21.85
N ASP A 55 -22.79 -1.97 21.48
CA ASP A 55 -22.71 -1.08 20.32
C ASP A 55 -21.82 0.16 20.56
N ALA A 56 -21.58 0.94 19.52
CA ALA A 56 -20.78 2.17 19.61
C ALA A 56 -21.39 3.24 20.53
N GLY A 57 -22.70 3.15 20.85
CA GLY A 57 -23.40 4.01 21.79
C GLY A 57 -23.31 3.53 23.24
N GLY A 58 -22.70 2.38 23.50
CA GLY A 58 -22.57 1.78 24.83
C GLY A 58 -23.76 0.92 25.24
N SER A 59 -24.72 0.63 24.34
CA SER A 59 -25.88 -0.21 24.62
C SER A 59 -25.57 -1.68 24.39
N VAL A 60 -26.02 -2.56 25.31
CA VAL A 60 -25.92 -4.01 25.11
C VAL A 60 -26.94 -4.44 24.06
N VAL A 61 -26.46 -4.92 22.89
CA VAL A 61 -27.32 -5.37 21.79
C VAL A 61 -27.61 -6.87 21.85
N SER A 62 -26.74 -7.65 22.49
CA SER A 62 -26.95 -9.07 22.75
C SER A 62 -26.11 -9.50 23.96
N SER A 63 -26.60 -10.46 24.73
CA SER A 63 -25.88 -11.01 25.88
C SER A 63 -26.30 -12.44 26.16
N ALA A 64 -25.33 -13.25 26.60
CA ALA A 64 -25.56 -14.62 27.07
C ALA A 64 -24.74 -14.88 28.32
N GLU A 65 -25.25 -15.74 29.20
CA GLU A 65 -24.61 -16.11 30.46
C GLU A 65 -24.68 -17.62 30.68
N THR A 66 -23.64 -18.20 31.29
CA THR A 66 -23.57 -19.62 31.64
C THR A 66 -22.82 -19.82 32.94
N ASP A 67 -23.02 -20.96 33.57
CA ASP A 67 -22.22 -21.36 34.73
C ASP A 67 -20.75 -21.55 34.28
N ALA A 68 -19.82 -21.03 35.08
CA ALA A 68 -18.41 -21.09 34.80
C ALA A 68 -17.79 -22.40 35.28
N VAL A 69 -16.90 -22.95 34.43
CA VAL A 69 -16.00 -24.04 34.82
C VAL A 69 -14.55 -23.55 34.77
N SER A 70 -13.66 -24.21 35.53
CA SER A 70 -12.23 -23.97 35.37
C SER A 70 -11.76 -24.49 34.01
N GLY A 71 -11.03 -23.66 33.24
CA GLY A 71 -10.65 -23.92 31.86
C GLY A 71 -11.53 -23.15 30.87
N VAL A 72 -11.64 -23.65 29.65
CA VAL A 72 -12.32 -22.97 28.54
C VAL A 72 -13.84 -23.09 28.66
N ASN A 73 -14.51 -21.95 28.73
CA ASN A 73 -15.97 -21.80 28.64
C ASN A 73 -16.32 -21.28 27.26
N GLU A 74 -17.16 -21.98 26.52
CA GLU A 74 -17.64 -21.55 25.22
C GLU A 74 -19.05 -20.97 25.35
N ILE A 75 -19.25 -19.75 24.85
CA ILE A 75 -20.53 -19.06 24.86
C ILE A 75 -20.82 -18.56 23.45
N SER A 76 -22.03 -18.83 22.96
CA SER A 76 -22.50 -18.31 21.68
C SER A 76 -23.72 -17.42 21.88
N LEU A 77 -23.83 -16.37 21.04
CA LEU A 77 -24.97 -15.47 20.99
C LEU A 77 -25.15 -14.91 19.58
N SER A 78 -26.37 -14.49 19.24
CA SER A 78 -26.71 -13.87 17.97
C SER A 78 -26.85 -12.36 18.09
N VAL A 79 -26.34 -11.64 17.11
CA VAL A 79 -26.58 -10.20 16.91
C VAL A 79 -27.46 -10.04 15.67
N GLU A 80 -28.70 -9.60 15.88
CA GLU A 80 -29.67 -9.38 14.82
C GLU A 80 -29.38 -8.07 14.07
N LYS A 81 -29.42 -8.14 12.72
CA LYS A 81 -29.19 -7.01 11.81
C LYS A 81 -27.96 -6.18 12.19
N PRO A 82 -26.77 -6.83 12.25
CA PRO A 82 -25.56 -6.14 12.66
C PRO A 82 -25.22 -5.01 11.67
N ARG A 83 -24.78 -3.88 12.18
CA ARG A 83 -24.15 -2.85 11.35
C ARG A 83 -22.78 -3.35 10.94
N LEU A 84 -22.50 -3.31 9.62
CA LEU A 84 -21.27 -3.86 9.07
C LEU A 84 -20.14 -2.82 9.12
N TRP A 85 -18.94 -3.30 9.32
CA TRP A 85 -17.73 -2.52 9.10
C TRP A 85 -17.41 -2.44 7.59
N TRP A 86 -17.07 -1.26 7.13
CA TRP A 86 -16.67 -0.99 5.76
C TRP A 86 -15.30 -0.31 5.68
N PRO A 87 -14.53 -0.55 4.61
CA PRO A 87 -13.35 0.25 4.32
C PRO A 87 -13.72 1.73 4.11
N VAL A 88 -12.73 2.58 4.30
CA VAL A 88 -12.85 4.04 4.08
C VAL A 88 -13.52 4.34 2.73
N ARG A 89 -14.45 5.29 2.71
CA ARG A 89 -15.24 5.75 1.55
C ARG A 89 -16.17 4.69 0.94
N GLN A 90 -16.26 3.49 1.50
CA GLN A 90 -17.18 2.44 1.05
C GLN A 90 -18.42 2.28 1.96
N GLY A 91 -18.38 2.82 3.14
CA GLY A 91 -19.42 2.79 4.15
C GLY A 91 -18.90 3.20 5.50
N GLU A 92 -19.61 2.85 6.55
CA GLU A 92 -19.29 3.20 7.93
C GLU A 92 -18.28 2.22 8.56
N GLN A 93 -17.37 2.71 9.37
CA GLN A 93 -16.43 1.92 10.17
C GLN A 93 -17.08 1.55 11.51
N TYR A 94 -18.18 0.76 11.46
CA TYR A 94 -18.93 0.44 12.67
C TYR A 94 -18.23 -0.63 13.51
N LEU A 95 -17.97 -0.32 14.77
CA LEU A 95 -17.28 -1.20 15.71
C LEU A 95 -18.18 -1.51 16.92
N TYR A 96 -18.09 -2.75 17.38
CA TYR A 96 -18.69 -3.25 18.61
C TYR A 96 -17.61 -3.54 19.62
N THR A 97 -18.00 -3.51 20.90
CA THR A 97 -17.18 -4.04 22.00
C THR A 97 -17.75 -5.39 22.43
N LEU A 98 -16.95 -6.43 22.36
CA LEU A 98 -17.25 -7.71 22.99
C LEU A 98 -16.67 -7.71 24.40
N LYS A 99 -17.52 -7.92 25.40
CA LYS A 99 -17.16 -7.89 26.81
C LYS A 99 -17.42 -9.25 27.43
N ALA A 100 -16.38 -9.85 28.00
CA ALA A 100 -16.47 -11.04 28.82
C ALA A 100 -16.36 -10.66 30.29
N GLU A 101 -17.29 -11.10 31.13
CA GLU A 101 -17.36 -10.83 32.55
C GLU A 101 -17.43 -12.14 33.32
N LEU A 102 -16.67 -12.26 34.41
CA LEU A 102 -16.74 -13.33 35.39
C LEU A 102 -17.47 -12.78 36.62
N LEU A 103 -18.53 -13.47 37.03
CA LEU A 103 -19.44 -12.99 38.06
C LEU A 103 -19.56 -13.99 39.22
N ASP A 104 -19.79 -13.47 40.42
CA ASP A 104 -20.29 -14.21 41.58
C ASP A 104 -21.53 -13.53 42.17
N ASP A 105 -21.95 -13.97 43.37
CA ASP A 105 -23.14 -13.41 44.03
C ASP A 105 -22.96 -11.93 44.44
N SER A 106 -21.73 -11.43 44.49
CA SER A 106 -21.43 -10.03 44.79
C SER A 106 -21.36 -9.14 43.53
N GLY A 107 -21.38 -9.73 42.34
CA GLY A 107 -21.31 -9.02 41.06
C GLY A 107 -20.10 -9.41 40.21
N VAL A 108 -19.62 -8.47 39.39
CA VAL A 108 -18.48 -8.68 38.48
C VAL A 108 -17.16 -8.72 39.27
N ILE A 109 -16.45 -9.83 39.20
CA ILE A 109 -15.16 -10.04 39.88
C ILE A 109 -13.96 -9.89 38.94
N ASP A 110 -14.16 -10.13 37.66
CA ASP A 110 -13.13 -9.90 36.63
C ASP A 110 -13.79 -9.65 35.27
N GLU A 111 -13.11 -8.88 34.41
CA GLU A 111 -13.62 -8.57 33.08
C GLU A 111 -12.51 -8.33 32.05
N CYS A 112 -12.80 -8.59 30.79
CA CYS A 112 -11.99 -8.19 29.67
C CYS A 112 -12.85 -7.85 28.46
N SER A 113 -12.34 -7.00 27.58
CA SER A 113 -13.06 -6.58 26.39
C SER A 113 -12.16 -6.47 25.17
N LYS A 114 -12.74 -6.65 23.99
CA LYS A 114 -12.10 -6.46 22.69
C LYS A 114 -13.04 -5.71 21.75
N MET A 115 -12.50 -4.84 20.93
CA MET A 115 -13.24 -4.27 19.80
C MET A 115 -13.28 -5.24 18.63
N THR A 116 -14.37 -5.25 17.89
CA THR A 116 -14.52 -6.00 16.64
C THR A 116 -15.47 -5.27 15.70
N GLY A 117 -15.42 -5.63 14.41
CA GLY A 117 -16.37 -5.17 13.41
C GLY A 117 -16.83 -6.36 12.57
N PHE A 118 -18.12 -6.46 12.32
CA PHE A 118 -18.66 -7.52 11.49
C PHE A 118 -18.49 -7.19 10.02
N ARG A 119 -17.78 -8.04 9.28
CA ARG A 119 -17.58 -7.93 7.83
C ARG A 119 -17.35 -9.32 7.23
N ARG A 120 -17.61 -9.45 5.93
CA ARG A 120 -17.21 -10.61 5.14
C ARG A 120 -16.19 -10.18 4.09
N VAL A 121 -15.06 -10.85 4.03
CA VAL A 121 -14.01 -10.59 3.02
C VAL A 121 -13.76 -11.84 2.20
N LYS A 122 -13.63 -11.66 0.90
CA LYS A 122 -13.24 -12.72 -0.03
C LYS A 122 -12.22 -12.19 -1.04
N LEU A 123 -11.37 -13.09 -1.55
CA LEU A 123 -10.66 -12.90 -2.80
C LEU A 123 -11.47 -13.57 -3.91
N VAL A 124 -11.94 -12.78 -4.86
CA VAL A 124 -12.73 -13.27 -5.99
C VAL A 124 -11.94 -13.12 -7.30
N MET A 125 -12.30 -13.93 -8.30
CA MET A 125 -11.62 -13.90 -9.59
C MET A 125 -11.80 -12.56 -10.28
N ASN A 126 -10.70 -12.04 -10.82
CA ASN A 126 -10.72 -10.87 -11.70
C ASN A 126 -11.42 -11.18 -13.00
N ASP A 127 -12.00 -10.18 -13.63
CA ASP A 127 -12.65 -10.34 -14.93
C ASP A 127 -11.64 -10.84 -15.97
N GLY A 128 -12.04 -11.84 -16.76
CA GLY A 128 -11.15 -12.52 -17.71
C GLY A 128 -10.15 -13.49 -17.09
N GLY A 129 -10.16 -13.69 -15.77
CA GLY A 129 -9.22 -14.58 -15.07
C GLY A 129 -9.39 -16.06 -15.40
N TRP A 130 -10.55 -16.46 -15.95
CA TRP A 130 -10.82 -17.82 -16.45
C TRP A 130 -10.54 -17.98 -17.94
N ASP A 131 -10.20 -16.90 -18.66
CA ASP A 131 -9.95 -16.90 -20.10
C ASP A 131 -8.55 -17.42 -20.40
N ALA A 132 -8.27 -18.66 -20.02
CA ALA A 132 -6.99 -19.32 -20.26
C ALA A 132 -6.94 -19.94 -21.67
N PRO A 133 -5.74 -20.19 -22.21
CA PRO A 133 -5.57 -20.96 -23.46
C PRO A 133 -6.21 -22.34 -23.39
N ALA A 134 -6.29 -22.96 -22.22
CA ALA A 134 -7.01 -24.20 -21.96
C ALA A 134 -8.33 -23.87 -21.22
N PRO A 135 -9.52 -24.15 -21.81
CA PRO A 135 -10.80 -23.63 -21.33
C PRO A 135 -11.23 -24.05 -19.90
N ALA A 136 -10.58 -25.04 -19.31
CA ALA A 136 -10.92 -25.52 -17.96
C ALA A 136 -9.95 -25.03 -16.87
N THR A 137 -9.01 -24.15 -17.22
CA THR A 137 -7.94 -23.72 -16.33
C THR A 137 -7.95 -22.21 -16.16
N GLN A 138 -7.83 -21.74 -14.94
CA GLN A 138 -7.68 -20.31 -14.66
C GLN A 138 -6.35 -19.76 -15.23
N ALA A 139 -6.38 -18.57 -15.83
CA ALA A 139 -5.21 -17.89 -16.36
C ALA A 139 -4.48 -17.04 -15.30
N THR A 140 -5.13 -16.78 -14.17
CA THR A 140 -4.60 -15.93 -13.10
C THR A 140 -5.09 -16.39 -11.74
N PHE A 141 -4.49 -15.84 -10.68
CA PHE A 141 -4.92 -16.04 -9.30
C PHE A 141 -6.09 -15.08 -8.98
N PRO A 142 -7.11 -15.48 -8.18
CA PRO A 142 -8.15 -14.56 -7.74
C PRO A 142 -7.57 -13.48 -6.84
N PHE A 143 -7.69 -12.21 -7.24
CA PHE A 143 -7.02 -11.11 -6.53
C PHE A 143 -7.90 -9.86 -6.33
N THR A 144 -9.17 -9.92 -6.69
CA THR A 144 -10.10 -8.83 -6.39
C THR A 144 -10.61 -8.98 -4.96
N LEU A 145 -10.36 -7.97 -4.12
CA LEU A 145 -10.97 -7.90 -2.79
C LEU A 145 -12.46 -7.61 -2.90
N GLU A 146 -13.25 -8.47 -2.27
CA GLU A 146 -14.69 -8.27 -2.08
C GLU A 146 -14.97 -8.13 -0.58
N VAL A 147 -15.52 -6.98 -0.18
CA VAL A 147 -15.93 -6.72 1.21
C VAL A 147 -17.44 -6.56 1.25
N ASN A 148 -18.12 -7.36 2.06
CA ASN A 148 -19.58 -7.36 2.22
C ASN A 148 -20.33 -7.47 0.87
N GLY A 149 -19.82 -8.29 -0.06
CA GLY A 149 -20.39 -8.48 -1.38
C GLY A 149 -20.08 -7.38 -2.40
N ARG A 150 -19.26 -6.38 -2.06
CA ARG A 150 -18.80 -5.32 -2.97
C ARG A 150 -17.35 -5.52 -3.36
N ARG A 151 -17.07 -5.57 -4.65
CA ARG A 151 -15.71 -5.55 -5.19
C ARG A 151 -15.10 -4.16 -5.03
N ILE A 152 -13.86 -4.10 -4.59
CA ILE A 152 -13.15 -2.84 -4.27
C ILE A 152 -11.85 -2.80 -5.05
N PHE A 153 -11.57 -1.68 -5.73
CA PHE A 153 -10.23 -1.42 -6.22
C PHE A 153 -9.33 -1.08 -5.02
N ALA A 154 -8.35 -1.95 -4.75
CA ALA A 154 -7.40 -1.75 -3.68
C ALA A 154 -6.27 -0.82 -4.16
N LYS A 155 -6.20 0.37 -3.61
CA LYS A 155 -5.23 1.41 -3.96
C LYS A 155 -4.48 1.87 -2.71
N GLY A 156 -3.16 1.74 -2.72
CA GLY A 156 -2.39 2.00 -1.52
C GLY A 156 -0.90 1.86 -1.68
N SER A 157 -0.24 1.46 -0.61
CA SER A 157 1.22 1.38 -0.56
C SER A 157 1.70 0.26 0.35
N ASN A 158 2.93 -0.20 0.09
CA ASN A 158 3.64 -1.07 1.02
C ASN A 158 4.09 -0.24 2.23
N PHE A 159 3.74 -0.69 3.42
CA PHE A 159 4.14 -0.08 4.67
C PHE A 159 5.35 -0.84 5.22
N VAL A 160 6.46 -0.14 5.37
CA VAL A 160 7.64 -0.63 6.09
C VAL A 160 7.56 -0.19 7.56
N SER A 161 8.49 -0.64 8.40
CA SER A 161 8.51 -0.19 9.81
C SER A 161 8.41 1.34 9.91
N ALA A 162 7.63 1.85 10.85
CA ALA A 162 7.47 3.28 11.05
C ALA A 162 8.73 3.96 11.61
N ASP A 163 9.64 3.18 12.20
CA ASP A 163 10.95 3.61 12.72
C ASP A 163 11.90 2.41 12.71
N ILE A 164 13.19 2.66 12.53
CA ILE A 164 14.25 1.64 12.64
C ILE A 164 14.33 1.07 14.07
N PHE A 165 14.01 1.88 15.06
CA PHE A 165 13.91 1.48 16.46
C PHE A 165 12.44 1.20 16.82
N TYR A 166 12.01 -0.03 16.60
CA TYR A 166 10.62 -0.45 16.81
C TYR A 166 10.04 -0.04 18.18
N SER A 167 10.86 -0.01 19.24
CA SER A 167 10.46 0.41 20.59
C SER A 167 10.01 1.87 20.67
N LEU A 168 10.53 2.75 19.81
CA LEU A 168 10.21 4.18 19.78
C LEU A 168 8.89 4.50 19.09
N ILE A 169 8.33 3.56 18.34
CA ILE A 169 7.07 3.77 17.63
C ILE A 169 5.94 3.88 18.65
N ASP A 170 5.26 5.01 18.67
CA ASP A 170 4.10 5.31 19.50
C ASP A 170 2.81 5.45 18.67
N THR A 171 1.68 5.61 19.34
CA THR A 171 0.37 5.80 18.71
C THR A 171 0.31 7.06 17.83
N ASN A 172 1.04 8.12 18.18
CA ASN A 172 1.05 9.36 17.40
C ASN A 172 1.78 9.17 16.08
N ARG A 173 2.89 8.40 16.09
CA ARG A 173 3.61 8.04 14.86
C ARG A 173 2.71 7.27 13.90
N TYR A 174 1.99 6.26 14.39
CA TYR A 174 1.01 5.53 13.58
C TYR A 174 -0.13 6.41 13.08
N ARG A 175 -0.71 7.23 13.96
CA ARG A 175 -1.81 8.15 13.59
C ARG A 175 -1.40 9.10 12.47
N SER A 176 -0.19 9.64 12.55
CA SER A 176 0.35 10.54 11.54
C SER A 176 0.47 9.84 10.18
N LEU A 177 1.11 8.66 10.13
CA LEU A 177 1.30 7.93 8.88
C LEU A 177 -0.03 7.45 8.27
N ILE A 178 -0.94 6.89 9.09
CA ILE A 178 -2.27 6.47 8.61
C ILE A 178 -3.07 7.68 8.12
N GLY A 179 -3.00 8.81 8.85
CA GLY A 179 -3.66 10.06 8.44
C GLY A 179 -3.18 10.55 7.08
N LEU A 180 -1.87 10.57 6.84
CA LEU A 180 -1.28 10.93 5.54
C LEU A 180 -1.70 9.96 4.42
N ALA A 181 -1.80 8.67 4.69
CA ALA A 181 -2.28 7.72 3.69
C ALA A 181 -3.74 7.93 3.31
N LEU A 182 -4.60 8.20 4.29
CA LEU A 182 -6.01 8.51 4.06
C LEU A 182 -6.18 9.83 3.29
N GLU A 183 -5.38 10.83 3.62
CA GLU A 183 -5.32 12.10 2.89
C GLU A 183 -4.82 11.90 1.45
N CYS A 184 -3.91 10.95 1.23
CA CYS A 184 -3.43 10.52 -0.09
C CYS A 184 -4.46 9.65 -0.84
N ASN A 185 -5.70 9.52 -0.36
CA ASN A 185 -6.78 8.71 -0.92
C ASN A 185 -6.50 7.20 -0.97
N MET A 186 -5.57 6.69 -0.19
CA MET A 186 -5.32 5.26 -0.05
C MET A 186 -6.43 4.58 0.75
N ASN A 187 -6.67 3.29 0.47
CA ASN A 187 -7.62 2.47 1.20
C ASN A 187 -7.02 1.16 1.74
N ILE A 188 -5.76 0.86 1.42
CA ILE A 188 -5.07 -0.35 1.88
C ILE A 188 -3.59 -0.09 2.14
N PHE A 189 -3.07 -0.75 3.18
CA PHE A 189 -1.65 -0.97 3.37
C PHE A 189 -1.32 -2.45 3.23
N ARG A 190 -0.22 -2.76 2.54
CA ARG A 190 0.42 -4.06 2.62
C ARG A 190 1.55 -3.98 3.64
N MET A 191 1.41 -4.74 4.75
CA MET A 191 2.44 -4.86 5.78
C MET A 191 3.52 -5.80 5.29
N TRP A 192 4.62 -5.24 4.84
CA TRP A 192 5.73 -5.98 4.24
C TRP A 192 6.38 -6.97 5.22
N GLY A 193 6.56 -8.23 4.78
CA GLY A 193 7.11 -9.32 5.59
C GLY A 193 8.58 -9.17 5.99
N GLY A 194 9.29 -8.18 5.47
CA GLY A 194 10.63 -7.79 5.93
C GLY A 194 10.64 -6.86 7.15
N SER A 195 9.46 -6.52 7.68
CA SER A 195 9.31 -5.68 8.87
C SER A 195 8.70 -6.46 10.04
N PRO A 196 8.92 -6.04 11.29
CA PRO A 196 8.17 -6.56 12.43
C PRO A 196 6.67 -6.31 12.27
N VAL A 197 5.84 -7.21 12.82
CA VAL A 197 4.39 -6.98 12.89
C VAL A 197 4.11 -5.79 13.80
N ASN A 198 3.33 -4.83 13.33
CA ASN A 198 3.03 -3.60 14.07
C ASN A 198 2.34 -3.86 15.41
N LYS A 199 2.38 -2.86 16.29
CA LYS A 199 1.72 -2.88 17.61
C LYS A 199 0.20 -2.80 17.45
N ASP A 200 -0.54 -3.17 18.49
CA ASP A 200 -2.02 -3.22 18.46
C ASP A 200 -2.64 -1.87 18.12
N GLU A 201 -2.04 -0.78 18.60
CA GLU A 201 -2.50 0.59 18.34
C GLU A 201 -2.57 0.94 16.84
N PHE A 202 -1.71 0.33 16.01
CA PHE A 202 -1.77 0.48 14.56
C PHE A 202 -3.07 -0.09 13.99
N PHE A 203 -3.40 -1.33 14.37
CA PHE A 203 -4.60 -2.02 13.88
C PHE A 203 -5.88 -1.39 14.41
N GLU A 204 -5.89 -0.98 15.69
CA GLU A 204 -7.02 -0.23 16.26
C GLU A 204 -7.31 1.08 15.52
N LEU A 205 -6.26 1.79 15.08
CA LEU A 205 -6.41 2.99 14.26
C LEU A 205 -6.93 2.64 12.87
N CYS A 206 -6.43 1.58 12.24
CA CYS A 206 -6.92 1.11 10.94
C CYS A 206 -8.40 0.71 11.00
N ASP A 207 -8.83 0.03 12.08
CA ASP A 207 -10.24 -0.33 12.30
C ASP A 207 -11.15 0.90 12.37
N LYS A 208 -10.74 1.89 13.16
CA LYS A 208 -11.50 3.14 13.38
C LYS A 208 -11.55 4.03 12.15
N LEU A 209 -10.53 3.99 11.31
CA LEU A 209 -10.37 4.88 10.16
C LEU A 209 -10.71 4.21 8.83
N GLY A 210 -10.94 2.89 8.82
CA GLY A 210 -11.31 2.14 7.62
C GLY A 210 -10.15 1.81 6.69
N MET A 211 -8.91 1.90 7.15
CA MET A 211 -7.75 1.50 6.38
C MET A 211 -7.65 -0.03 6.35
N MET A 212 -7.79 -0.63 5.18
CA MET A 212 -7.58 -2.08 5.01
C MET A 212 -6.12 -2.44 5.24
N VAL A 213 -5.89 -3.63 5.77
CA VAL A 213 -4.56 -4.19 6.04
C VAL A 213 -4.42 -5.56 5.40
N TRP A 214 -3.45 -5.68 4.51
CA TRP A 214 -2.90 -6.95 4.06
C TRP A 214 -1.69 -7.26 4.93
N GLN A 215 -1.82 -8.27 5.81
CA GLN A 215 -0.76 -8.64 6.74
C GLN A 215 0.07 -9.81 6.21
N GLU A 216 1.36 -9.60 6.02
CA GLU A 216 2.32 -10.67 5.79
C GLU A 216 2.89 -11.20 7.11
N PHE A 217 3.17 -12.51 7.16
CA PHE A 217 4.05 -13.04 8.20
C PHE A 217 5.49 -12.54 7.97
N PRO A 218 6.32 -12.45 9.03
CA PRO A 218 7.66 -11.84 8.94
C PRO A 218 8.68 -12.75 8.23
N LEU A 219 8.35 -13.17 7.02
CA LEU A 219 9.19 -13.92 6.08
C LEU A 219 9.39 -13.10 4.81
N SER A 220 10.64 -12.93 4.37
CA SER A 220 10.94 -12.11 3.19
C SER A 220 12.21 -12.56 2.50
N CYS A 221 12.15 -12.64 1.16
CA CYS A 221 13.29 -12.76 0.23
C CYS A 221 14.33 -13.83 0.59
N ASN A 222 13.93 -14.91 1.25
CA ASN A 222 14.85 -15.94 1.71
C ASN A 222 14.22 -17.34 1.62
N ASN A 223 15.07 -18.38 1.70
CA ASN A 223 14.66 -19.77 1.81
C ASN A 223 14.62 -20.15 3.29
N TYR A 224 13.43 -20.43 3.79
CA TYR A 224 13.23 -20.77 5.21
C TYR A 224 13.28 -22.28 5.41
N PRO A 225 13.92 -22.77 6.51
CA PRO A 225 14.20 -24.19 6.66
C PRO A 225 12.96 -25.03 7.03
N ASP A 226 12.92 -26.25 6.47
CA ASP A 226 11.92 -27.28 6.78
C ASP A 226 12.35 -28.15 7.98
N LYS A 227 13.06 -27.57 8.98
CA LYS A 227 13.51 -28.25 10.16
C LYS A 227 12.45 -28.19 11.25
N LYS A 228 12.23 -29.34 11.94
CA LYS A 228 11.19 -29.46 12.98
C LYS A 228 11.25 -28.33 14.01
N HIS A 229 12.41 -28.03 14.55
CA HIS A 229 12.55 -26.96 15.57
C HIS A 229 12.17 -25.58 15.04
N TYR A 230 12.47 -25.28 13.76
CA TYR A 230 12.08 -24.04 13.13
C TYR A 230 10.56 -23.98 12.92
N LEU A 231 9.98 -25.07 12.40
CA LEU A 231 8.53 -25.15 12.16
C LEU A 231 7.73 -25.08 13.47
N ASP A 232 8.22 -25.71 14.57
CA ASP A 232 7.57 -25.60 15.88
C ASP A 232 7.57 -24.14 16.40
N THR A 233 8.68 -23.42 16.23
CA THR A 233 8.78 -21.99 16.58
C THR A 233 7.87 -21.15 15.70
N LEU A 234 7.89 -21.36 14.38
CA LEU A 234 7.06 -20.66 13.42
C LEU A 234 5.56 -20.85 13.72
N ARG A 235 5.14 -22.09 14.08
CA ARG A 235 3.76 -22.37 14.49
C ARG A 235 3.36 -21.56 15.72
N THR A 236 4.22 -21.52 16.71
CA THR A 236 3.95 -20.78 17.96
C THR A 236 3.81 -19.29 17.70
N GLU A 237 4.73 -18.70 16.94
CA GLU A 237 4.74 -17.30 16.60
C GLU A 237 3.54 -16.93 15.71
N SER A 238 3.33 -17.66 14.61
CA SER A 238 2.24 -17.38 13.68
C SER A 238 0.86 -17.53 14.33
N THR A 239 0.66 -18.56 15.19
CA THR A 239 -0.57 -18.72 15.97
C THR A 239 -0.81 -17.50 16.86
N SER A 240 0.22 -17.00 17.53
CA SER A 240 0.14 -15.80 18.36
C SER A 240 -0.24 -14.56 17.54
N ILE A 241 0.37 -14.38 16.37
CA ILE A 241 0.07 -13.27 15.45
C ILE A 241 -1.38 -13.33 14.98
N VAL A 242 -1.85 -14.49 14.49
CA VAL A 242 -3.23 -14.61 14.00
C VAL A 242 -4.24 -14.38 15.11
N LYS A 243 -4.09 -15.00 16.28
CA LYS A 243 -4.99 -14.80 17.43
C LYS A 243 -5.04 -13.36 17.93
N ARG A 244 -3.93 -12.64 17.82
CA ARG A 244 -3.86 -11.22 18.19
C ARG A 244 -4.64 -10.35 17.19
N LEU A 245 -4.56 -10.65 15.89
CA LEU A 245 -5.00 -9.74 14.84
C LEU A 245 -6.33 -10.12 14.17
N LYS A 246 -6.81 -11.36 14.26
CA LYS A 246 -8.01 -11.85 13.56
C LYS A 246 -9.29 -11.05 13.86
N ASN A 247 -9.35 -10.40 15.02
CA ASN A 247 -10.52 -9.63 15.44
C ASN A 247 -10.52 -8.18 14.93
N HIS A 248 -9.44 -7.74 14.30
CA HIS A 248 -9.38 -6.43 13.64
C HIS A 248 -10.07 -6.51 12.27
N PRO A 249 -11.22 -5.83 12.07
CA PRO A 249 -11.93 -5.88 10.81
C PRO A 249 -11.13 -5.29 9.64
N SER A 250 -10.16 -4.44 9.94
CA SER A 250 -9.23 -3.87 8.97
C SER A 250 -8.31 -4.91 8.33
N VAL A 251 -7.99 -6.03 8.99
CA VAL A 251 -7.16 -7.11 8.42
C VAL A 251 -8.00 -7.88 7.41
N VAL A 252 -7.76 -7.63 6.12
CA VAL A 252 -8.56 -8.18 5.00
C VAL A 252 -7.88 -9.31 4.24
N MET A 253 -6.59 -9.54 4.49
CA MET A 253 -5.83 -10.62 3.84
C MET A 253 -4.60 -10.99 4.65
N TRP A 254 -4.34 -12.29 4.75
CA TRP A 254 -3.10 -12.88 5.25
C TRP A 254 -2.20 -13.30 4.09
N CYS A 255 -0.89 -13.23 4.31
CA CYS A 255 0.09 -13.66 3.32
C CYS A 255 1.29 -14.32 4.01
N GLY A 256 1.76 -15.43 3.45
CA GLY A 256 2.89 -16.18 3.99
C GLY A 256 4.21 -15.41 4.00
N GLY A 257 4.36 -14.39 3.14
CA GLY A 257 5.51 -13.48 3.15
C GLY A 257 5.88 -12.92 1.78
N ASN A 258 6.93 -12.11 1.76
CA ASN A 258 7.38 -11.37 0.60
C ASN A 258 8.35 -12.16 -0.29
N GLU A 259 8.07 -12.23 -1.59
CA GLU A 259 8.96 -12.73 -2.66
C GLU A 259 9.52 -14.15 -2.44
N LEU A 260 8.75 -15.02 -1.78
CA LEU A 260 9.21 -16.35 -1.40
C LEU A 260 9.28 -17.33 -2.59
N PHE A 261 8.53 -17.08 -3.68
CA PHE A 261 8.58 -17.89 -4.91
C PHE A 261 9.59 -17.36 -5.94
N ASN A 262 10.26 -16.25 -5.66
CA ASN A 262 11.31 -15.74 -6.51
C ASN A 262 12.53 -16.68 -6.52
N SER A 263 13.30 -16.67 -7.62
CA SER A 263 14.42 -17.61 -7.82
C SER A 263 15.48 -17.53 -6.71
N TRP A 264 15.71 -16.36 -6.15
CA TRP A 264 16.68 -16.18 -5.04
C TRP A 264 16.17 -16.69 -3.70
N SER A 265 14.86 -16.78 -3.49
CA SER A 265 14.27 -17.39 -2.29
C SER A 265 14.10 -18.90 -2.44
N GLY A 266 13.69 -19.35 -3.63
CA GLY A 266 13.64 -20.77 -3.98
C GLY A 266 12.57 -21.58 -3.25
N MET A 267 11.61 -20.92 -2.56
CA MET A 267 10.47 -21.61 -1.95
C MET A 267 9.38 -21.91 -2.99
N THR A 268 8.49 -22.82 -2.66
CA THR A 268 7.37 -23.24 -3.50
C THR A 268 6.13 -23.46 -2.63
N ASN A 269 4.98 -23.72 -3.27
CA ASN A 269 3.76 -24.13 -2.57
C ASN A 269 3.90 -25.49 -1.82
N GLN A 270 5.01 -26.21 -2.02
CA GLN A 270 5.33 -27.44 -1.29
C GLN A 270 6.18 -27.20 -0.04
N SER A 271 6.71 -25.98 0.15
CA SER A 271 7.52 -25.61 1.31
C SER A 271 6.72 -25.75 2.61
N HIS A 272 7.24 -26.52 3.57
CA HIS A 272 6.53 -26.82 4.80
C HIS A 272 6.22 -25.58 5.64
N ALA A 273 7.10 -24.57 5.64
CA ALA A 273 6.85 -23.31 6.33
C ALA A 273 5.58 -22.61 5.81
N LEU A 274 5.39 -22.52 4.47
CA LEU A 274 4.22 -21.87 3.88
C LEU A 274 2.93 -22.67 4.11
N ARG A 275 3.00 -23.99 4.00
CA ARG A 275 1.85 -24.88 4.27
C ARG A 275 1.42 -24.79 5.73
N LEU A 276 2.39 -24.67 6.64
CA LEU A 276 2.13 -24.48 8.07
C LEU A 276 1.44 -23.13 8.33
N LEU A 277 1.86 -22.04 7.66
CA LEU A 277 1.21 -20.74 7.81
C LEU A 277 -0.24 -20.73 7.30
N ASP A 278 -0.51 -21.43 6.19
CA ASP A 278 -1.86 -21.64 5.66
C ASP A 278 -2.73 -22.41 6.67
N GLU A 279 -2.23 -23.53 7.18
CA GLU A 279 -2.91 -24.34 8.21
C GLU A 279 -3.21 -23.53 9.48
N VAL A 280 -2.23 -22.80 10.02
CA VAL A 280 -2.39 -21.97 11.21
C VAL A 280 -3.44 -20.88 10.98
N THR A 281 -3.41 -20.25 9.81
CA THR A 281 -4.39 -19.22 9.45
C THR A 281 -5.79 -19.82 9.39
N PHE A 282 -5.96 -20.92 8.67
CA PHE A 282 -7.25 -21.61 8.53
C PHE A 282 -7.82 -22.08 9.88
N GLU A 283 -6.97 -22.62 10.78
CA GLU A 283 -7.39 -23.08 12.11
C GLU A 283 -7.85 -21.94 13.03
N ASN A 284 -7.27 -20.74 12.88
CA ASN A 284 -7.48 -19.64 13.83
C ASN A 284 -8.29 -18.46 13.27
N ASP A 285 -8.35 -18.25 11.96
CA ASP A 285 -9.12 -17.18 11.30
C ASP A 285 -9.70 -17.65 9.96
N LYS A 286 -10.94 -18.12 9.99
CA LYS A 286 -11.67 -18.57 8.79
C LYS A 286 -12.27 -17.42 7.97
N ASN A 287 -12.31 -16.23 8.52
CA ASN A 287 -13.00 -15.07 7.95
C ASN A 287 -12.12 -14.20 7.06
N THR A 288 -10.83 -14.51 6.98
CA THR A 288 -9.86 -13.71 6.23
C THR A 288 -9.08 -14.60 5.27
N PRO A 289 -9.05 -14.31 3.95
CA PRO A 289 -8.34 -15.12 2.98
C PRO A 289 -6.82 -15.11 3.20
N PHE A 290 -6.17 -16.21 2.83
CA PHE A 290 -4.72 -16.38 2.86
C PHE A 290 -4.15 -16.59 1.46
N ILE A 291 -2.96 -16.04 1.21
CA ILE A 291 -2.14 -16.32 0.03
C ILE A 291 -0.73 -16.72 0.45
N MET A 292 -0.10 -17.61 -0.32
CA MET A 292 1.21 -18.16 0.04
C MET A 292 2.32 -17.11 0.07
N THR A 293 2.34 -16.21 -0.90
CA THR A 293 3.36 -15.16 -1.06
C THR A 293 2.91 -14.11 -2.06
N SER A 294 3.63 -13.01 -2.17
CA SER A 294 3.56 -12.05 -3.28
C SER A 294 4.98 -11.83 -3.82
N PRO A 295 5.23 -11.80 -5.17
CA PRO A 295 4.24 -11.90 -6.24
C PRO A 295 3.75 -13.34 -6.51
N LEU A 296 2.65 -13.42 -7.28
CA LEU A 296 2.10 -14.65 -7.86
C LEU A 296 1.94 -14.50 -9.37
N TYR A 297 1.53 -15.56 -10.07
CA TYR A 297 1.28 -15.49 -11.51
C TYR A 297 0.22 -14.41 -11.83
N CYS A 298 0.54 -13.52 -12.77
CA CYS A 298 -0.25 -12.31 -13.11
C CYS A 298 -0.45 -11.28 -11.98
N VAL A 299 0.17 -11.49 -10.81
CA VAL A 299 0.19 -10.54 -9.68
C VAL A 299 1.63 -10.08 -9.50
N GLY A 300 1.95 -8.86 -9.91
CA GLY A 300 3.34 -8.49 -10.16
C GLY A 300 4.01 -7.64 -9.11
N HIS A 301 5.33 -7.86 -8.97
CA HIS A 301 6.28 -6.90 -8.42
C HIS A 301 7.04 -6.19 -9.54
N GLY A 302 7.43 -4.93 -9.31
CA GLY A 302 8.11 -4.07 -10.27
C GLY A 302 7.23 -3.58 -11.42
N PRO A 303 7.81 -2.72 -12.29
CA PRO A 303 9.20 -2.25 -12.30
C PRO A 303 9.54 -1.30 -11.14
N TYR A 304 10.85 -1.08 -10.91
CA TYR A 304 11.39 -0.08 -9.97
C TYR A 304 12.34 0.86 -10.71
N VAL A 305 11.90 1.34 -11.86
CA VAL A 305 12.63 2.23 -12.76
C VAL A 305 11.64 3.16 -13.45
N ASN A 306 12.11 4.30 -13.93
CA ASN A 306 11.31 5.19 -14.78
C ASN A 306 11.49 4.85 -16.28
N ILE A 307 12.65 4.34 -16.65
CA ILE A 307 12.99 3.87 -18.00
C ILE A 307 13.37 2.39 -17.94
N VAL A 308 12.73 1.53 -18.74
CA VAL A 308 12.97 0.07 -18.77
C VAL A 308 13.96 -0.37 -19.85
N ASP A 309 14.23 0.47 -20.83
CA ASP A 309 15.25 0.23 -21.87
C ASP A 309 15.95 1.54 -22.21
N ASP A 310 17.16 1.72 -21.69
CA ASP A 310 17.97 2.93 -21.88
C ASP A 310 18.31 3.19 -23.35
N ARG A 311 18.41 2.15 -24.19
CA ARG A 311 18.75 2.29 -25.62
C ARG A 311 17.61 2.86 -26.44
N THR A 312 16.38 2.47 -26.14
CA THR A 312 15.17 2.94 -26.83
C THR A 312 14.48 4.07 -26.08
N GLY A 313 14.84 4.28 -24.82
CA GLY A 313 14.15 5.18 -23.91
C GLY A 313 12.73 4.73 -23.59
N LYS A 314 12.42 3.42 -23.68
CA LYS A 314 11.10 2.89 -23.33
C LYS A 314 10.82 3.12 -21.86
N GLU A 315 9.72 3.80 -21.57
CA GLU A 315 9.31 4.16 -20.21
C GLU A 315 8.59 3.00 -19.50
N ALA A 316 8.72 2.95 -18.19
CA ALA A 316 8.07 1.95 -17.35
C ALA A 316 6.54 1.99 -17.43
N LEU A 317 5.96 3.16 -17.71
CA LEU A 317 4.52 3.33 -17.96
C LEU A 317 4.00 2.39 -19.06
N THR A 318 4.79 2.16 -20.10
CA THR A 318 4.41 1.26 -21.22
C THR A 318 4.09 -0.15 -20.72
N LEU A 319 4.83 -0.65 -19.71
CA LEU A 319 4.56 -1.95 -19.09
C LEU A 319 3.22 -2.00 -18.40
N PHE A 320 2.77 -0.89 -17.80
CA PHE A 320 1.46 -0.81 -17.16
C PHE A 320 0.34 -0.80 -18.20
N GLU A 321 0.52 -0.11 -19.31
CA GLU A 321 -0.50 -0.05 -20.38
C GLU A 321 -0.65 -1.39 -21.11
N GLU A 322 0.44 -2.09 -21.39
CA GLU A 322 0.48 -3.34 -22.16
C GLU A 322 0.22 -4.60 -21.31
N SER A 323 0.48 -4.56 -20.01
CA SER A 323 0.49 -5.75 -19.15
C SER A 323 -0.90 -6.35 -18.93
N PRO A 324 -1.04 -7.68 -18.93
CA PRO A 324 -2.24 -8.38 -18.53
C PRO A 324 -2.40 -8.57 -17.01
N ARG A 325 -1.54 -7.96 -16.19
CA ARG A 325 -1.56 -8.14 -14.73
C ARG A 325 -2.90 -7.78 -14.12
N THR A 326 -3.36 -8.63 -13.21
CA THR A 326 -4.60 -8.43 -12.46
C THR A 326 -4.39 -7.62 -11.19
N ALA A 327 -3.16 -7.58 -10.69
CA ALA A 327 -2.77 -6.77 -9.54
C ALA A 327 -1.29 -6.36 -9.62
N TYR A 328 -1.00 -5.16 -9.14
CA TYR A 328 0.35 -4.67 -8.89
C TYR A 328 0.52 -4.54 -7.38
N THR A 329 1.19 -5.51 -6.77
CA THR A 329 1.37 -5.58 -5.32
C THR A 329 2.66 -4.93 -4.84
N GLU A 330 3.56 -4.67 -5.78
CA GLU A 330 4.66 -3.71 -5.66
C GLU A 330 4.98 -3.10 -7.03
N PHE A 331 5.30 -1.83 -7.06
CA PHE A 331 5.97 -1.15 -8.16
C PHE A 331 6.58 0.14 -7.62
N GLY A 332 7.62 0.64 -8.25
CA GLY A 332 8.32 1.80 -7.76
C GLY A 332 8.77 2.74 -8.87
N CYS A 333 8.79 4.02 -8.52
CA CYS A 333 9.42 5.08 -9.28
C CYS A 333 10.52 5.66 -8.38
N PRO A 334 11.79 5.28 -8.58
CA PRO A 334 12.87 5.77 -7.75
C PRO A 334 13.14 7.24 -8.03
N GLY A 335 13.49 7.97 -6.98
CA GLY A 335 13.84 9.38 -7.06
C GLY A 335 14.54 9.88 -5.81
N PRO A 336 15.18 11.06 -5.88
CA PRO A 336 15.84 11.68 -4.75
C PRO A 336 14.84 12.21 -3.71
N ALA A 337 15.30 12.36 -2.47
CA ALA A 337 14.62 13.18 -1.48
C ALA A 337 14.79 14.68 -1.83
N PRO A 338 13.95 15.58 -1.27
CA PRO A 338 14.12 17.01 -1.46
C PRO A 338 15.54 17.47 -1.03
N PHE A 339 16.12 18.41 -1.76
CA PHE A 339 17.48 18.89 -1.49
C PHE A 339 17.61 19.44 -0.06
N ASP A 340 16.67 20.24 0.40
CA ASP A 340 16.64 20.78 1.77
C ASP A 340 16.60 19.68 2.86
N TYR A 341 16.06 18.51 2.52
CA TYR A 341 16.09 17.37 3.43
C TYR A 341 17.47 16.71 3.44
N ILE A 342 18.07 16.47 2.29
CA ILE A 342 19.40 15.85 2.16
C ILE A 342 20.45 16.72 2.84
N SER A 343 20.43 18.03 2.62
CA SER A 343 21.40 19.00 3.14
C SER A 343 21.48 19.07 4.67
N GLN A 344 20.48 18.52 5.38
CA GLN A 344 20.51 18.41 6.84
C GLN A 344 21.48 17.34 7.37
N TYR A 345 21.92 16.42 6.51
CA TYR A 345 22.69 15.23 6.88
C TYR A 345 24.07 15.16 6.22
N ILE A 346 24.41 16.11 5.33
CA ILE A 346 25.65 16.11 4.55
C ILE A 346 26.31 17.49 4.62
N ASP A 347 27.63 17.51 4.45
CA ASP A 347 28.42 18.74 4.33
C ASP A 347 28.74 19.07 2.84
N GLU A 348 29.43 20.19 2.61
CA GLU A 348 29.80 20.63 1.28
C GLU A 348 30.74 19.64 0.56
N LYS A 349 31.59 18.94 1.29
CA LYS A 349 32.47 17.91 0.73
C LYS A 349 31.66 16.74 0.20
N ASP A 350 30.72 16.24 1.01
CA ASP A 350 29.85 15.15 0.63
C ASP A 350 29.00 15.50 -0.61
N MET A 351 28.51 16.76 -0.69
CA MET A 351 27.78 17.24 -1.88
C MET A 351 28.65 17.16 -3.13
N ASN A 352 29.89 17.60 -3.06
CA ASN A 352 30.83 17.57 -4.19
C ASN A 352 31.23 16.13 -4.59
N ASP A 353 31.30 15.21 -3.65
CA ASP A 353 31.67 13.82 -3.89
C ASP A 353 30.52 13.02 -4.57
N PHE A 354 29.29 13.51 -4.58
CA PHE A 354 28.13 12.79 -5.10
C PHE A 354 28.30 12.32 -6.55
N PHE A 355 28.61 13.24 -7.47
CA PHE A 355 28.76 12.91 -8.89
C PHE A 355 29.95 11.99 -9.16
N ALA A 356 31.06 12.16 -8.46
CA ALA A 356 32.23 11.29 -8.55
C ALA A 356 31.90 9.84 -8.12
N LEU A 357 31.03 9.66 -7.11
CA LEU A 357 30.57 8.35 -6.66
C LEU A 357 29.63 7.67 -7.67
N GLN A 358 28.87 8.44 -8.46
CA GLN A 358 28.01 7.91 -9.52
C GLN A 358 28.81 7.36 -10.74
N ASP A 359 29.98 7.91 -11.02
CA ASP A 359 30.81 7.54 -12.16
C ASP A 359 31.65 6.26 -11.93
N LEU A 360 31.53 5.63 -10.76
CA LEU A 360 32.24 4.38 -10.47
C LEU A 360 31.73 3.23 -11.35
N PRO A 361 32.62 2.42 -11.95
CA PRO A 361 32.23 1.32 -12.82
C PRO A 361 31.46 0.23 -12.06
N ASP A 362 30.43 -0.32 -12.71
CA ASP A 362 29.68 -1.47 -12.19
C ASP A 362 30.57 -2.70 -12.09
N GLY A 363 30.57 -3.37 -10.95
CA GLY A 363 31.00 -4.76 -10.75
C GLY A 363 32.48 -5.11 -11.00
N GLY A 364 33.23 -4.29 -11.72
CA GLY A 364 34.66 -4.52 -11.99
C GLY A 364 35.60 -4.11 -10.88
N ALA A 365 35.17 -3.22 -10.03
CA ALA A 365 36.01 -2.62 -8.98
C ALA A 365 36.02 -3.39 -7.64
N VAL A 366 35.23 -4.45 -7.52
CA VAL A 366 35.16 -5.21 -6.27
C VAL A 366 36.46 -5.96 -5.96
N SER A 367 37.22 -6.34 -6.99
CA SER A 367 38.49 -7.05 -6.79
C SER A 367 39.70 -6.15 -6.57
N GLU A 368 39.73 -4.94 -7.13
CA GLU A 368 40.86 -4.01 -6.98
C GLU A 368 40.58 -2.84 -6.02
N GLY A 369 39.32 -2.51 -5.78
CA GLY A 369 38.88 -1.39 -4.94
C GLY A 369 38.55 -1.72 -3.49
N LEU A 370 38.65 -2.98 -3.07
CA LEU A 370 38.32 -3.42 -1.71
C LEU A 370 39.13 -2.74 -0.60
N GLN A 371 40.33 -2.23 -0.92
CA GLN A 371 41.17 -1.55 0.07
C GLN A 371 40.67 -0.14 0.46
N ASN A 372 39.76 0.45 -0.33
CA ASN A 372 39.17 1.77 -0.05
C ASN A 372 37.65 1.71 0.25
N LEU A 373 37.08 0.51 0.42
CA LEU A 373 35.65 0.34 0.67
C LEU A 373 35.22 0.91 2.03
N ASP A 374 36.06 0.86 3.06
CA ASP A 374 35.72 1.35 4.39
C ASP A 374 35.41 2.86 4.40
N GLU A 375 36.13 3.68 3.63
CA GLU A 375 35.84 5.10 3.50
C GLU A 375 34.56 5.35 2.69
N LYS A 376 34.31 4.56 1.64
CA LYS A 376 33.09 4.69 0.81
C LYS A 376 31.85 4.26 1.56
N TYR A 377 31.90 3.14 2.31
CA TYR A 377 30.76 2.66 3.10
C TYR A 377 30.42 3.60 4.28
N ASN A 378 31.32 4.42 4.71
CA ASN A 378 31.08 5.45 5.72
C ASN A 378 30.60 6.80 5.11
N SER A 379 30.49 6.88 3.78
CA SER A 379 29.90 8.05 3.13
C SER A 379 28.41 8.16 3.48
N PRO A 380 27.89 9.35 3.78
CA PRO A 380 26.46 9.57 3.98
C PRO A 380 25.58 9.04 2.83
N TRP A 381 26.08 9.06 1.60
CA TRP A 381 25.38 8.55 0.42
C TRP A 381 25.07 7.05 0.50
N PHE A 382 25.94 6.25 1.11
CA PHE A 382 25.68 4.83 1.37
C PHE A 382 24.83 4.63 2.64
N ILE A 383 25.15 5.34 3.72
CA ILE A 383 24.41 5.24 4.98
C ILE A 383 22.94 5.58 4.76
N HIS A 384 22.65 6.61 3.98
CA HIS A 384 21.32 7.10 3.67
C HIS A 384 20.74 6.57 2.35
N HIS A 385 21.26 5.43 1.87
CA HIS A 385 20.67 4.60 0.82
C HIS A 385 20.53 5.26 -0.57
N ALA A 386 21.29 6.31 -0.87
CA ALA A 386 21.26 6.91 -2.21
C ALA A 386 22.08 6.09 -3.22
N ILE A 387 23.14 5.42 -2.78
CA ILE A 387 24.04 4.60 -3.57
C ILE A 387 24.08 3.20 -2.98
N LYS A 388 23.95 2.17 -3.81
CA LYS A 388 24.07 0.77 -3.38
C LYS A 388 25.51 0.32 -3.38
N ALA A 389 25.93 -0.30 -2.28
CA ALA A 389 27.31 -0.73 -2.05
C ALA A 389 27.88 -1.65 -3.15
N HIS A 390 27.07 -2.57 -3.66
CA HIS A 390 27.50 -3.59 -4.63
C HIS A 390 27.24 -3.21 -6.10
N TYR A 391 26.43 -2.18 -6.34
CA TYR A 391 26.00 -1.72 -7.66
C TYR A 391 25.94 -0.20 -7.67
N PRO A 392 27.08 0.52 -7.78
CA PRO A 392 27.08 1.97 -7.72
C PRO A 392 26.16 2.65 -8.74
N ARG A 393 26.00 2.05 -9.93
CA ARG A 393 25.07 2.54 -10.97
C ARG A 393 23.62 2.13 -10.73
N ASP A 394 23.36 1.10 -9.94
CA ASP A 394 22.01 0.69 -9.55
C ASP A 394 21.61 1.42 -8.27
N THR A 395 21.54 2.73 -8.34
CA THR A 395 21.13 3.59 -7.23
C THR A 395 19.65 3.93 -7.36
N TRP A 396 19.01 4.26 -6.24
CA TRP A 396 17.65 4.81 -6.27
C TRP A 396 17.62 6.29 -6.69
N PHE A 397 18.76 6.97 -6.74
CA PHE A 397 18.84 8.37 -7.21
C PHE A 397 18.62 8.48 -8.72
N ARG A 398 19.04 7.48 -9.51
CA ARG A 398 18.79 7.37 -10.96
C ARG A 398 19.23 8.58 -11.79
N VAL A 399 20.43 9.07 -11.56
CA VAL A 399 20.99 10.24 -12.26
C VAL A 399 20.94 10.07 -13.80
N ASN A 400 21.22 8.87 -14.31
CA ASN A 400 21.15 8.59 -15.75
C ASN A 400 19.73 8.77 -16.32
N GLU A 401 18.70 8.38 -15.55
CA GLU A 401 17.31 8.59 -15.99
C GLU A 401 16.94 10.09 -15.95
N ILE A 402 17.43 10.85 -14.96
CA ILE A 402 17.25 12.30 -14.90
C ILE A 402 17.85 12.96 -16.14
N TYR A 403 19.09 12.58 -16.51
CA TYR A 403 19.74 13.09 -17.71
C TYR A 403 19.03 12.70 -19.01
N ALA A 404 18.42 11.52 -19.05
CA ALA A 404 17.64 11.08 -20.19
C ALA A 404 16.31 11.83 -20.37
N TYR A 405 15.72 12.29 -19.27
CA TYR A 405 14.49 13.10 -19.31
C TYR A 405 14.76 14.56 -19.60
N PHE A 406 15.87 15.11 -19.08
CA PHE A 406 16.17 16.54 -19.14
C PHE A 406 17.53 16.81 -19.80
N TYR A 407 18.57 16.94 -19.00
CA TYR A 407 19.93 17.25 -19.43
C TYR A 407 20.92 16.93 -18.30
N LYS A 408 22.20 16.91 -18.63
CA LYS A 408 23.25 16.73 -17.64
C LYS A 408 23.45 18.02 -16.83
N THR A 409 23.34 17.90 -15.51
CA THR A 409 23.66 18.98 -14.56
C THR A 409 24.69 18.48 -13.55
N ASP A 410 25.47 19.38 -12.97
CA ASP A 410 26.38 19.18 -11.85
C ASP A 410 25.85 19.80 -10.54
N SER A 411 24.67 20.39 -10.57
CA SER A 411 23.95 20.88 -9.39
C SER A 411 23.14 19.74 -8.75
N LEU A 412 23.48 19.41 -7.49
CA LEU A 412 22.75 18.42 -6.72
C LEU A 412 21.30 18.86 -6.44
N GLU A 413 21.08 20.14 -6.13
CA GLU A 413 19.76 20.71 -5.91
C GLU A 413 18.87 20.53 -7.15
N GLU A 414 19.37 20.93 -8.31
CA GLU A 414 18.66 20.76 -9.58
C GLU A 414 18.40 19.28 -9.88
N CYS A 415 19.36 18.37 -9.65
CA CYS A 415 19.14 16.94 -9.76
C CYS A 415 18.00 16.43 -8.86
N CYS A 416 17.89 16.93 -7.65
CA CYS A 416 16.81 16.58 -6.73
C CYS A 416 15.45 17.03 -7.26
N ASP A 417 15.34 18.24 -7.77
CA ASP A 417 14.10 18.81 -8.30
C ASP A 417 13.65 18.07 -9.57
N LEU A 418 14.55 17.88 -10.52
CA LEU A 418 14.27 17.16 -11.76
C LEU A 418 13.89 15.69 -11.50
N GLY A 419 14.63 15.01 -10.62
CA GLY A 419 14.34 13.62 -10.25
C GLY A 419 13.02 13.45 -9.50
N SER A 420 12.67 14.39 -8.63
CA SER A 420 11.39 14.41 -7.92
C SER A 420 10.21 14.61 -8.88
N THR A 421 10.38 15.47 -9.89
CA THR A 421 9.37 15.70 -10.95
C THR A 421 9.11 14.42 -11.76
N ILE A 422 10.17 13.70 -12.16
CA ILE A 422 10.03 12.42 -12.87
C ILE A 422 9.30 11.40 -11.97
N GLN A 423 9.73 11.26 -10.71
CA GLN A 423 9.13 10.33 -9.76
C GLN A 423 7.62 10.54 -9.63
N GLY A 424 7.20 11.79 -9.46
CA GLY A 424 5.78 12.14 -9.29
C GLY A 424 4.96 11.84 -10.56
N ALA A 425 5.41 12.30 -11.72
CA ALA A 425 4.74 12.11 -12.99
C ALA A 425 4.60 10.61 -13.33
N CYS A 426 5.67 9.81 -13.13
CA CYS A 426 5.66 8.37 -13.36
C CYS A 426 4.68 7.64 -12.43
N TYR A 427 4.71 7.92 -11.13
CA TYR A 427 3.76 7.32 -10.18
C TYR A 427 2.31 7.62 -10.54
N LYS A 428 2.01 8.90 -10.83
CA LYS A 428 0.66 9.29 -11.23
C LYS A 428 0.19 8.49 -12.44
N ALA A 429 1.00 8.43 -13.48
CA ALA A 429 0.67 7.74 -14.71
C ALA A 429 0.47 6.22 -14.50
N MET A 430 1.34 5.56 -13.71
CA MET A 430 1.26 4.13 -13.43
C MET A 430 0.03 3.75 -12.58
N PHE A 431 -0.26 4.50 -11.52
CA PHE A 431 -1.47 4.28 -10.73
C PHE A 431 -2.73 4.41 -11.57
N GLU A 432 -2.80 5.45 -12.39
CA GLU A 432 -3.95 5.68 -13.26
C GLU A 432 -4.06 4.60 -14.36
N ALA A 433 -2.94 4.14 -14.92
CA ALA A 433 -2.93 3.04 -15.90
C ALA A 433 -3.52 1.74 -15.30
N ALA A 434 -3.17 1.41 -14.06
CA ALA A 434 -3.76 0.27 -13.37
C ALA A 434 -5.27 0.47 -13.13
N ARG A 435 -5.69 1.66 -12.68
CA ARG A 435 -7.10 1.98 -12.39
C ARG A 435 -7.98 1.99 -13.64
N ARG A 436 -7.47 2.48 -14.78
CA ARG A 436 -8.22 2.43 -16.05
C ARG A 436 -8.59 1.03 -16.50
N LYS A 437 -7.86 0.01 -16.05
CA LYS A 437 -8.11 -1.40 -16.38
C LYS A 437 -9.11 -2.09 -15.46
N TRP A 438 -9.69 -1.39 -14.49
CA TRP A 438 -10.77 -1.95 -13.68
C TRP A 438 -11.94 -2.39 -14.54
N PRO A 439 -12.54 -3.57 -14.30
CA PRO A 439 -12.34 -4.52 -13.19
C PRO A 439 -11.31 -5.64 -13.46
N LYS A 440 -10.64 -5.65 -14.59
CA LYS A 440 -9.61 -6.65 -14.91
C LYS A 440 -8.38 -6.53 -13.99
N THR A 441 -7.89 -5.32 -13.77
CA THR A 441 -6.89 -5.02 -12.75
C THR A 441 -7.61 -4.47 -11.53
N SER A 442 -7.36 -5.03 -10.34
CA SER A 442 -8.12 -4.74 -9.12
C SER A 442 -7.29 -4.14 -7.99
N MET A 443 -5.97 -4.04 -8.17
CA MET A 443 -5.07 -3.57 -7.12
C MET A 443 -3.86 -2.85 -7.70
N ALA A 444 -3.49 -1.73 -7.04
CA ALA A 444 -2.24 -1.02 -7.29
C ALA A 444 -1.66 -0.54 -5.95
N ILE A 445 -0.52 -1.11 -5.56
CA ILE A 445 0.19 -0.83 -4.30
C ILE A 445 1.65 -0.53 -4.66
N ASN A 446 2.12 0.70 -4.41
CA ASN A 446 3.50 1.05 -4.70
C ASN A 446 4.46 0.58 -3.61
N TRP A 447 5.71 0.42 -3.94
CA TRP A 447 6.85 0.29 -3.05
C TRP A 447 7.56 1.66 -2.95
N CYS A 448 7.52 2.37 -1.80
CA CYS A 448 6.77 2.09 -0.58
C CYS A 448 6.13 3.38 -0.04
N PHE A 449 5.44 3.33 1.10
CA PHE A 449 4.79 4.51 1.66
C PHE A 449 5.77 5.42 2.39
N ASN A 450 6.47 4.87 3.37
CA ASN A 450 7.31 5.60 4.32
C ASN A 450 8.72 5.02 4.39
N GLU A 451 9.59 5.72 5.08
CA GLU A 451 10.94 5.30 5.42
C GLU A 451 11.09 5.15 6.93
N PRO A 452 11.78 4.10 7.43
CA PRO A 452 12.08 3.94 8.85
C PRO A 452 13.34 4.68 9.29
N TRP A 453 14.09 5.23 8.33
CA TRP A 453 15.39 5.87 8.45
C TRP A 453 15.52 6.94 7.38
N PRO A 454 16.24 8.06 7.60
CA PRO A 454 16.47 9.04 6.55
C PRO A 454 17.14 8.42 5.32
N CYS A 455 16.46 8.41 4.16
CA CYS A 455 16.97 7.95 2.88
C CYS A 455 17.06 9.12 1.90
N PHE A 456 18.22 9.28 1.24
CA PHE A 456 18.44 10.36 0.27
C PHE A 456 17.82 10.06 -1.11
N ALA A 457 17.58 8.79 -1.41
CA ALA A 457 16.83 8.38 -2.59
C ALA A 457 16.07 7.08 -2.31
N ASN A 458 14.85 6.98 -2.79
CA ASN A 458 13.99 5.82 -2.60
C ASN A 458 12.79 5.88 -3.55
N ASN A 459 11.98 4.82 -3.52
CA ASN A 459 10.65 4.76 -4.14
C ASN A 459 9.54 5.25 -3.18
N SER A 460 9.87 5.69 -1.98
CA SER A 460 8.91 6.11 -0.96
C SER A 460 8.20 7.42 -1.32
N LEU A 461 7.03 7.59 -0.72
CA LEU A 461 6.25 8.84 -0.83
C LEU A 461 6.55 9.82 0.30
N ILE A 462 7.08 9.29 1.42
CA ILE A 462 7.35 10.05 2.64
C ILE A 462 8.75 9.72 3.15
N CYS A 463 9.61 10.74 3.26
CA CYS A 463 10.88 10.65 3.95
C CYS A 463 10.67 10.61 5.46
N TYR A 464 11.61 10.00 6.18
CA TYR A 464 11.61 9.98 7.65
C TYR A 464 11.83 11.39 8.24
N PRO A 465 11.13 11.83 9.30
CA PRO A 465 10.01 11.10 9.91
C PRO A 465 8.68 11.27 9.16
N ASN A 466 8.38 12.40 8.52
CA ASN A 466 7.11 12.72 7.84
C ASN A 466 7.28 13.81 6.77
N VAL A 467 8.44 13.90 6.14
CA VAL A 467 8.66 14.88 5.06
C VAL A 467 8.09 14.34 3.75
N LEU A 468 7.12 15.04 3.19
CA LEU A 468 6.43 14.62 1.97
C LEU A 468 7.34 14.85 0.75
N ARG A 469 7.45 13.83 -0.12
CA ARG A 469 8.05 13.98 -1.44
C ARG A 469 7.04 14.60 -2.41
N LEU A 470 7.50 15.20 -3.50
CA LEU A 470 6.61 15.71 -4.55
C LEU A 470 5.66 14.60 -5.05
N ALA A 471 6.17 13.38 -5.22
CA ALA A 471 5.41 12.21 -5.63
C ALA A 471 4.18 11.91 -4.75
N TYR A 472 4.19 12.29 -3.46
CA TYR A 472 3.02 12.14 -2.59
C TYR A 472 1.81 12.91 -3.13
N PHE A 473 2.01 14.12 -3.61
CA PHE A 473 0.93 14.97 -4.13
C PHE A 473 0.41 14.44 -5.47
N ASP A 474 1.29 13.94 -6.34
CA ASP A 474 0.90 13.32 -7.60
C ASP A 474 0.11 12.03 -7.39
N VAL A 475 0.55 11.18 -6.45
CA VAL A 475 -0.19 9.97 -6.06
C VAL A 475 -1.54 10.32 -5.42
N LYS A 476 -1.60 11.35 -4.55
CA LYS A 476 -2.85 11.85 -3.98
C LYS A 476 -3.86 12.22 -5.07
N MET A 477 -3.39 12.87 -6.14
CA MET A 477 -4.22 13.20 -7.29
C MET A 477 -4.65 11.95 -8.08
N ALA A 478 -3.73 11.01 -8.31
CA ALA A 478 -3.99 9.77 -9.03
C ALA A 478 -4.98 8.83 -8.32
N LEU A 479 -5.08 8.93 -6.99
CA LEU A 479 -5.91 8.05 -6.16
C LEU A 479 -7.25 8.67 -5.72
N ARG A 480 -7.67 9.82 -6.26
CA ARG A 480 -9.02 10.36 -5.99
C ARG A 480 -10.08 9.32 -6.33
N ASP A 481 -11.12 9.24 -5.53
CA ASP A 481 -12.20 8.25 -5.75
C ASP A 481 -12.94 8.49 -7.06
N ARG A 482 -13.06 9.75 -7.47
CA ARG A 482 -13.60 10.18 -8.77
C ARG A 482 -12.61 11.11 -9.44
N MET A 483 -12.31 10.85 -10.70
CA MET A 483 -11.37 11.68 -11.45
C MET A 483 -11.51 11.51 -12.96
N LEU A 484 -11.00 12.47 -13.71
CA LEU A 484 -10.68 12.29 -15.12
C LEU A 484 -9.25 11.79 -15.25
N SER A 485 -9.02 10.81 -16.10
CA SER A 485 -7.71 10.19 -16.32
C SER A 485 -7.34 10.22 -17.79
N VAL A 486 -6.06 10.49 -18.07
CA VAL A 486 -5.53 10.52 -19.43
C VAL A 486 -4.59 9.34 -19.66
N LYS A 487 -4.79 8.64 -20.77
CA LYS A 487 -3.91 7.54 -21.20
C LYS A 487 -2.95 8.07 -22.26
N PHE A 488 -1.69 8.21 -21.88
CA PHE A 488 -0.64 8.77 -22.74
C PHE A 488 0.16 7.70 -23.51
N GLY A 489 0.33 6.50 -22.95
CA GLY A 489 1.26 5.49 -23.42
C GLY A 489 2.74 5.82 -23.14
N ARG A 490 3.11 7.09 -23.02
CA ARG A 490 4.44 7.62 -22.67
C ARG A 490 4.30 9.02 -22.08
N LEU A 491 5.33 9.50 -21.39
CA LEU A 491 5.37 10.85 -20.79
C LEU A 491 6.28 11.82 -21.57
N ARG A 492 7.18 11.30 -22.44
CA ARG A 492 8.12 12.11 -23.21
C ARG A 492 7.69 12.21 -24.67
N PHE A 493 7.66 13.42 -25.19
CA PHE A 493 7.21 13.74 -26.53
C PHE A 493 8.24 14.62 -27.24
N ALA A 494 8.36 14.50 -28.56
CA ALA A 494 9.17 15.41 -29.34
C ALA A 494 8.44 16.75 -29.51
N ALA A 495 9.19 17.86 -29.52
CA ALA A 495 8.62 19.17 -29.81
C ALA A 495 7.96 19.17 -31.20
N GLY A 496 6.77 19.74 -31.31
CA GLY A 496 6.00 19.84 -32.57
C GLY A 496 5.34 18.56 -33.05
N GLU A 497 5.51 17.41 -32.36
CA GLU A 497 4.78 16.19 -32.74
C GLU A 497 3.30 16.28 -32.38
N THR A 498 2.47 15.51 -33.09
CA THR A 498 1.06 15.35 -32.75
C THR A 498 0.92 14.18 -31.77
N ALA A 499 0.46 14.48 -30.56
CA ALA A 499 0.14 13.47 -29.54
C ALA A 499 -1.36 13.13 -29.59
N ASN A 500 -1.66 11.81 -29.52
CA ASN A 500 -3.03 11.30 -29.43
C ASN A 500 -3.18 10.58 -28.09
N VAL A 501 -4.19 10.97 -27.31
CA VAL A 501 -4.44 10.45 -25.97
C VAL A 501 -5.92 10.09 -25.79
N GLU A 502 -6.19 9.15 -24.90
CA GLU A 502 -7.55 8.76 -24.56
C GLU A 502 -7.93 9.33 -23.19
N LEU A 503 -9.15 9.83 -23.06
CA LEU A 503 -9.71 10.30 -21.81
C LEU A 503 -10.63 9.27 -21.19
N TYR A 504 -10.53 9.13 -19.87
CA TYR A 504 -11.35 8.22 -19.05
C TYR A 504 -11.95 8.99 -17.88
N ALA A 505 -13.15 8.58 -17.45
CA ALA A 505 -13.71 8.92 -16.16
C ALA A 505 -13.63 7.69 -15.25
N LEU A 506 -13.04 7.87 -14.07
CA LEU A 506 -12.87 6.83 -13.06
C LEU A 506 -13.79 7.11 -11.87
N ASN A 507 -14.50 6.08 -11.39
CA ASN A 507 -15.38 6.17 -10.24
C ASN A 507 -15.24 4.92 -9.36
N ASP A 508 -14.55 5.04 -8.23
CA ASP A 508 -14.35 3.95 -7.26
C ASP A 508 -15.49 3.83 -6.25
N LEU A 509 -16.43 4.79 -6.22
CA LEU A 509 -17.51 4.82 -5.24
C LEU A 509 -18.69 3.94 -5.63
N ALA A 510 -19.48 3.56 -4.63
CA ALA A 510 -20.70 2.77 -4.79
C ALA A 510 -21.89 3.53 -5.39
N THR A 511 -21.72 4.81 -5.71
CA THR A 511 -22.73 5.68 -6.30
C THR A 511 -22.27 6.19 -7.67
N PRO A 512 -23.18 6.35 -8.65
CA PRO A 512 -22.82 6.89 -9.95
C PRO A 512 -22.20 8.30 -9.86
N LEU A 513 -21.38 8.64 -10.84
CA LEU A 513 -20.88 9.99 -11.07
C LEU A 513 -21.75 10.65 -12.14
N ALA A 514 -22.32 11.81 -11.83
CA ALA A 514 -23.12 12.57 -12.79
C ALA A 514 -22.27 13.02 -13.99
N GLY A 515 -22.89 13.07 -15.17
CA GLY A 515 -22.28 13.60 -16.38
C GLY A 515 -21.88 15.07 -16.25
N SER A 516 -20.89 15.49 -17.02
CA SER A 516 -20.36 16.86 -17.01
C SER A 516 -19.74 17.24 -18.34
N ASP A 517 -19.67 18.51 -18.61
CA ASP A 517 -18.81 19.08 -19.65
C ASP A 517 -17.38 19.19 -19.14
N TYR A 518 -16.41 19.03 -20.04
CA TYR A 518 -15.00 19.18 -19.73
C TYR A 518 -14.25 19.97 -20.80
N LYS A 519 -13.14 20.57 -20.38
CA LYS A 519 -12.18 21.23 -21.28
C LYS A 519 -10.78 20.66 -21.05
N VAL A 520 -10.00 20.67 -22.12
CA VAL A 520 -8.60 20.24 -22.12
C VAL A 520 -7.72 21.42 -22.48
N TYR A 521 -6.67 21.63 -21.69
CA TYR A 521 -5.73 22.72 -21.86
C TYR A 521 -4.30 22.21 -21.88
N ILE A 522 -3.43 22.96 -22.53
CA ILE A 522 -1.98 22.93 -22.28
C ILE A 522 -1.63 24.18 -21.49
N ASP A 523 -0.99 23.99 -20.35
CA ASP A 523 -0.36 25.05 -19.58
C ASP A 523 1.15 24.97 -19.82
N LEU A 524 1.73 26.07 -20.29
CA LEU A 524 3.16 26.23 -20.41
C LEU A 524 3.69 26.81 -19.10
N ASP A 525 4.78 26.24 -18.62
CA ASP A 525 5.55 26.78 -17.50
C ASP A 525 6.49 27.86 -18.04
N ASP A 526 5.90 28.97 -18.48
CA ASP A 526 6.57 30.17 -18.95
C ASP A 526 6.29 31.35 -18.00
N GLU A 527 7.06 32.43 -18.14
CA GLU A 527 6.95 33.64 -17.29
C GLU A 527 5.55 34.30 -17.33
N ILE A 528 4.70 33.96 -18.30
CA ILE A 528 3.38 34.51 -18.52
C ILE A 528 2.24 33.53 -18.19
N GLU A 529 2.55 32.33 -17.69
CA GLU A 529 1.58 31.27 -17.40
C GLU A 529 0.58 31.05 -18.56
N THR A 530 1.11 30.85 -19.76
CA THR A 530 0.31 30.72 -20.99
C THR A 530 -0.54 29.45 -20.94
N ARG A 531 -1.86 29.61 -21.05
CA ARG A 531 -2.84 28.54 -21.17
C ARG A 531 -3.45 28.49 -22.55
N ILE A 532 -3.43 27.33 -23.18
CA ILE A 532 -3.98 27.09 -24.53
C ILE A 532 -5.11 26.06 -24.41
N GLU A 533 -6.35 26.45 -24.77
CA GLU A 533 -7.45 25.49 -24.86
C GLU A 533 -7.28 24.63 -26.11
N ILE A 534 -7.28 23.29 -25.92
CA ILE A 534 -7.10 22.30 -26.98
C ILE A 534 -8.46 21.85 -27.53
N CYS A 535 -9.35 21.44 -26.65
CA CYS A 535 -10.69 21.00 -27.00
C CYS A 535 -11.64 21.05 -25.80
N SER A 536 -12.92 20.88 -26.09
CA SER A 536 -13.98 20.67 -25.12
C SER A 536 -14.78 19.42 -25.48
N GLY A 537 -15.46 18.82 -24.52
CA GLY A 537 -16.32 17.68 -24.71
C GLY A 537 -17.26 17.48 -23.53
N SER A 538 -18.06 16.41 -23.58
CA SER A 538 -18.96 16.04 -22.50
C SER A 538 -19.00 14.53 -22.31
N PHE A 539 -19.39 14.09 -21.13
CA PHE A 539 -19.68 12.69 -20.83
C PHE A 539 -20.99 12.57 -20.05
N GLY A 540 -21.67 11.44 -20.24
CA GLY A 540 -22.88 11.09 -19.51
C GLY A 540 -22.61 10.56 -18.11
N GLU A 541 -23.62 9.98 -17.46
CA GLU A 541 -23.46 9.33 -16.16
C GLU A 541 -22.43 8.19 -16.23
N ILE A 542 -21.50 8.15 -15.27
CA ILE A 542 -20.50 7.08 -15.09
C ILE A 542 -20.99 6.16 -13.99
N PRO A 543 -21.16 4.84 -14.25
CA PRO A 543 -21.64 3.91 -13.26
C PRO A 543 -20.79 3.87 -12.00
N ALA A 544 -21.37 3.39 -10.91
CA ALA A 544 -20.65 3.06 -9.69
C ALA A 544 -19.55 2.04 -9.97
N SER A 545 -18.41 2.15 -9.28
CA SER A 545 -17.29 1.23 -9.36
C SER A 545 -16.89 0.89 -10.80
N SER A 546 -16.57 1.92 -11.61
CA SER A 546 -16.29 1.75 -13.03
C SER A 546 -15.18 2.65 -13.56
N SER A 547 -14.60 2.24 -14.69
CA SER A 547 -13.68 3.01 -15.52
C SER A 547 -14.25 3.06 -16.94
N VAL A 548 -14.52 4.26 -17.44
CA VAL A 548 -15.20 4.46 -18.72
C VAL A 548 -14.39 5.42 -19.60
N LYS A 549 -14.11 5.02 -20.85
CA LYS A 549 -13.52 5.92 -21.85
C LYS A 549 -14.58 6.96 -22.24
N ILE A 550 -14.22 8.26 -22.18
CA ILE A 550 -15.11 9.38 -22.46
C ILE A 550 -14.75 10.16 -23.72
N GLY A 551 -13.56 9.96 -24.29
CA GLY A 551 -13.16 10.63 -25.52
C GLY A 551 -11.72 10.37 -25.94
N ASP A 552 -11.38 10.93 -27.08
CA ASP A 552 -10.02 10.99 -27.64
C ASP A 552 -9.63 12.45 -27.85
N VAL A 553 -8.37 12.78 -27.56
CA VAL A 553 -7.82 14.14 -27.73
C VAL A 553 -6.55 14.07 -28.54
N SER A 554 -6.43 14.97 -29.51
CA SER A 554 -5.22 15.17 -30.30
C SER A 554 -4.70 16.59 -30.09
N PHE A 555 -3.41 16.74 -29.84
CA PHE A 555 -2.80 18.05 -29.67
C PHE A 555 -1.36 18.05 -30.24
N THR A 556 -0.89 19.24 -30.60
CA THR A 556 0.51 19.44 -30.97
C THR A 556 1.31 19.76 -29.72
N VAL A 557 2.39 19.00 -29.49
CA VAL A 557 3.32 19.23 -28.39
C VAL A 557 3.98 20.60 -28.57
N PRO A 558 4.04 21.44 -27.53
CA PRO A 558 4.64 22.76 -27.63
C PRO A 558 6.06 22.69 -28.21
N GLY A 559 6.35 23.53 -29.18
CA GLY A 559 7.68 23.67 -29.76
C GLY A 559 8.54 24.65 -28.98
N VAL A 560 9.85 24.55 -29.14
CA VAL A 560 10.77 25.60 -28.75
C VAL A 560 10.54 26.79 -29.69
N SER A 561 10.12 27.95 -29.19
CA SER A 561 10.01 29.12 -30.02
C SER A 561 11.42 29.54 -30.46
N ASP A 562 11.63 29.71 -31.78
CA ASP A 562 12.88 30.14 -32.40
C ASP A 562 13.32 31.58 -32.03
N SER A 563 12.58 32.26 -31.19
CA SER A 563 12.84 33.65 -30.84
C SER A 563 13.45 33.80 -29.44
N LEU A 564 14.75 34.02 -29.41
CA LEU A 564 15.52 34.69 -28.36
C LEU A 564 15.81 33.99 -27.02
N SER A 565 15.35 32.78 -26.78
CA SER A 565 15.59 32.15 -25.47
C SER A 565 16.23 30.76 -25.56
N VAL A 566 17.44 30.68 -26.07
CA VAL A 566 18.30 29.48 -25.92
C VAL A 566 18.55 29.14 -24.43
N LEU A 567 18.19 30.05 -23.52
CA LEU A 567 18.36 29.91 -22.06
C LEU A 567 17.09 29.43 -21.34
N PHE A 568 15.90 29.48 -21.95
CA PHE A 568 14.62 29.12 -21.33
C PHE A 568 13.73 28.29 -22.24
N THR A 569 14.23 27.15 -22.68
CA THR A 569 13.39 26.18 -23.37
C THR A 569 12.56 25.43 -22.33
N PRO A 570 11.21 25.48 -22.33
CA PRO A 570 10.43 24.67 -21.42
C PRO A 570 10.77 23.19 -21.66
N LYS A 571 11.20 22.52 -20.60
CA LYS A 571 11.50 21.07 -20.63
C LYS A 571 10.26 20.24 -20.31
N THR A 572 9.25 20.90 -19.78
CA THR A 572 7.97 20.33 -19.41
C THR A 572 6.82 21.22 -19.85
N PHE A 573 5.66 20.62 -19.96
CA PHE A 573 4.38 21.32 -20.07
C PHE A 573 3.31 20.52 -19.32
N ASN A 574 2.24 21.17 -18.93
CA ASN A 574 1.15 20.48 -18.24
C ASN A 574 -0.04 20.30 -19.20
N LEU A 575 -0.53 19.05 -19.29
CA LEU A 575 -1.85 18.80 -19.85
C LEU A 575 -2.87 18.81 -18.72
N VAL A 576 -3.88 19.69 -18.85
CA VAL A 576 -4.91 19.88 -17.84
C VAL A 576 -6.27 19.49 -18.42
N VAL A 577 -6.96 18.56 -17.73
CA VAL A 577 -8.36 18.21 -18.03
C VAL A 577 -9.21 18.67 -16.87
N LYS A 578 -10.21 19.51 -17.12
CA LYS A 578 -11.03 20.14 -16.09
C LYS A 578 -12.52 20.06 -16.45
N CYS A 579 -13.36 19.62 -15.50
CA CYS A 579 -14.80 19.76 -15.61
C CYS A 579 -15.23 21.19 -15.27
N GLU A 580 -16.26 21.71 -15.98
CA GLU A 580 -16.72 23.09 -15.78
C GLU A 580 -17.52 23.27 -14.48
N ASN A 581 -18.29 22.25 -14.08
CA ASN A 581 -19.25 22.33 -12.97
C ASN A 581 -18.90 21.42 -11.78
N SER A 582 -17.65 20.99 -11.66
CA SER A 582 -17.19 20.13 -10.57
C SER A 582 -15.70 20.31 -10.30
N ASP A 583 -15.26 19.88 -9.11
CA ASP A 583 -13.84 19.88 -8.72
C ASP A 583 -13.01 18.78 -9.42
N LEU A 584 -13.60 18.09 -10.41
CA LEU A 584 -12.90 17.09 -11.19
C LEU A 584 -11.93 17.79 -12.15
N SER A 585 -10.67 17.80 -11.77
CA SER A 585 -9.57 18.28 -12.60
C SER A 585 -8.39 17.34 -12.46
N SER A 586 -7.64 17.15 -13.53
CA SER A 586 -6.39 16.38 -13.52
C SER A 586 -5.33 17.13 -14.29
N THR A 587 -4.16 17.28 -13.70
CA THR A 587 -2.98 17.91 -14.30
C THR A 587 -1.90 16.87 -14.47
N TYR A 588 -1.22 16.85 -15.61
CA TYR A 588 -0.16 15.94 -15.96
C TYR A 588 1.07 16.69 -16.43
N THR A 589 2.16 16.53 -15.75
CA THR A 589 3.46 17.02 -16.20
C THR A 589 4.01 16.07 -17.27
N LEU A 590 4.22 16.60 -18.46
CA LEU A 590 4.76 15.90 -19.63
C LEU A 590 6.10 16.51 -20.02
N PHE A 591 6.98 15.68 -20.58
CA PHE A 591 8.36 16.07 -20.86
C PHE A 591 8.59 16.26 -22.34
N ILE A 592 9.28 17.34 -22.70
CA ILE A 592 9.68 17.62 -24.08
C ILE A 592 11.04 16.99 -24.32
N LYS A 593 11.09 16.03 -25.28
CA LYS A 593 12.32 15.38 -25.72
C LYS A 593 13.08 16.32 -26.65
N ASN A 594 14.33 16.58 -26.31
CA ASN A 594 15.26 17.33 -27.19
C ASN A 594 15.64 16.54 -28.44
#